data_3d1ce6fff1cfc5389fdd24c3b0ef0687
#
_entry.id   3d1ce6fff1cfc5389fdd24c3b0ef0687
#
_cell.length_a   1.000
_cell.length_b   1.000
_cell.length_c   1.000
_cell.angle_alpha   90.00
_cell.angle_beta   90.00
_cell.angle_gamma   90.00
#
_symmetry.space_group_name_H-M   'P 1'
#
loop_
_entity.id
_entity.type
_entity.pdbx_description
1 polymer ?
#
loop_
_entity_poly.entity_id
_entity_poly.type
_entity_poly.pdbx_seq_one_letter_code
_entity_poly.pdbx_strand_id
1 'polypeptide(L)'
;MMRYENMILERRGRISIVTINRPEKMNAFDEELFLKLESITSEIKTSLPRAVVITGAGDKSFSAGFDVHPDNPMVKRLIDAASGNDPEPAKEIISAIRRSVDAFVSIPVPLIAAINGTAYGGGAELAVRCDMRVMEPDAVICFSETRLGLMPDWGGGTTLTGLIGHSRAADLILTARKVSADEAY
;
A
#
# COMPACT_ATOMS: atom_id res chain seq x y z
N MET A 1 -5.56 -17.12 14.81
CA MET A 1 -4.89 -15.82 14.66
C MET A 1 -3.42 -16.10 14.43
N MET A 2 -2.95 -15.98 13.19
CA MET A 2 -1.51 -16.00 12.91
C MET A 2 -0.97 -14.60 13.09
N ARG A 3 0.05 -14.43 13.93
CA ARG A 3 0.78 -13.18 14.11
C ARG A 3 2.12 -13.31 13.40
N TYR A 4 2.25 -12.67 12.27
CA TYR A 4 3.55 -12.29 11.76
C TYR A 4 3.92 -10.99 12.49
N GLU A 5 5.16 -10.81 12.94
CA GLU A 5 5.54 -9.66 13.79
C GLU A 5 5.06 -8.31 13.25
N ASN A 6 5.18 -8.06 11.94
CA ASN A 6 4.88 -6.79 11.28
C ASN A 6 3.57 -6.78 10.47
N MET A 7 2.82 -7.91 10.42
CA MET A 7 1.53 -8.01 9.77
C MET A 7 0.67 -9.07 10.46
N ILE A 8 -0.59 -8.78 10.70
CA ILE A 8 -1.49 -9.64 11.44
C ILE A 8 -2.64 -10.05 10.53
N LEU A 9 -2.90 -11.36 10.44
CA LEU A 9 -4.11 -11.90 9.84
C LEU A 9 -5.05 -12.39 10.93
N GLU A 10 -6.22 -11.80 11.03
CA GLU A 10 -7.28 -12.22 11.93
C GLU A 10 -8.51 -12.66 11.13
N ARG A 11 -9.09 -13.80 11.50
CA ARG A 11 -10.37 -14.26 10.93
C ARG A 11 -11.48 -14.01 11.93
N ARG A 12 -12.47 -13.18 11.56
CA ARG A 12 -13.68 -12.88 12.33
C ARG A 12 -14.90 -13.42 11.60
N GLY A 13 -15.32 -14.63 11.96
CA GLY A 13 -16.41 -15.31 11.29
C GLY A 13 -16.07 -15.54 9.82
N ARG A 14 -16.77 -14.85 8.91
CA ARG A 14 -16.60 -14.98 7.46
C ARG A 14 -15.77 -13.84 6.85
N ILE A 15 -15.12 -13.00 7.65
CA ILE A 15 -14.29 -11.87 7.21
C ILE A 15 -12.85 -12.11 7.65
N SER A 16 -11.89 -11.77 6.81
CA SER A 16 -10.47 -11.69 7.17
C SER A 16 -10.06 -10.24 7.33
N ILE A 17 -9.31 -9.94 8.38
CA ILE A 17 -8.74 -8.62 8.64
C ILE A 17 -7.22 -8.76 8.56
N VAL A 18 -6.62 -7.97 7.68
CA VAL A 18 -5.17 -7.84 7.52
C VAL A 18 -4.76 -6.51 8.15
N THR A 19 -3.92 -6.55 9.17
CA THR A 19 -3.42 -5.34 9.83
C THR A 19 -1.94 -5.19 9.54
N ILE A 20 -1.56 -4.08 8.92
CA ILE A 20 -0.16 -3.67 8.75
C ILE A 20 0.32 -3.20 10.13
N ASN A 21 1.30 -3.88 10.74
CA ASN A 21 1.64 -3.71 12.15
C ASN A 21 3.08 -3.23 12.36
N ARG A 22 3.37 -2.02 11.85
CA ARG A 22 4.62 -1.27 12.07
C ARG A 22 4.31 0.19 12.44
N PRO A 23 3.52 0.45 13.50
CA PRO A 23 3.06 1.82 13.82
C PRO A 23 4.22 2.79 14.10
N GLU A 24 5.36 2.33 14.63
CA GLU A 24 6.57 3.11 14.87
C GLU A 24 7.24 3.60 13.57
N LYS A 25 6.96 2.96 12.43
CA LYS A 25 7.40 3.33 11.08
C LYS A 25 6.22 3.78 10.20
N MET A 26 5.14 4.28 10.81
CA MET A 26 3.94 4.71 10.09
C MET A 26 3.39 3.63 9.16
N ASN A 27 3.51 2.37 9.53
CA ASN A 27 3.10 1.21 8.74
C ASN A 27 3.72 1.15 7.32
N ALA A 28 4.96 1.65 7.16
CA ALA A 28 5.69 1.59 5.91
C ALA A 28 6.15 0.17 5.57
N PHE A 29 6.22 -0.14 4.28
CA PHE A 29 6.58 -1.44 3.73
C PHE A 29 8.08 -1.52 3.44
N ASP A 30 8.75 -2.47 4.07
CA ASP A 30 10.07 -2.97 3.71
C ASP A 30 9.95 -4.35 3.01
N GLU A 31 11.08 -4.95 2.66
CA GLU A 31 11.14 -6.25 1.99
C GLU A 31 10.40 -7.33 2.78
N GLU A 32 10.58 -7.36 4.10
CA GLU A 32 9.90 -8.33 4.97
C GLU A 32 8.39 -8.19 4.90
N LEU A 33 7.88 -6.97 4.93
CA LEU A 33 6.44 -6.73 4.89
C LEU A 33 5.80 -7.12 3.55
N PHE A 34 6.51 -6.94 2.42
CA PHE A 34 6.05 -7.46 1.13
C PHE A 34 5.99 -8.98 1.11
N LEU A 35 6.99 -9.68 1.63
CA LEU A 35 6.99 -11.14 1.75
C LEU A 35 5.86 -11.65 2.67
N LYS A 36 5.57 -10.92 3.75
CA LYS A 36 4.44 -11.23 4.63
C LYS A 36 3.10 -11.04 3.92
N LEU A 37 2.96 -9.97 3.11
CA LEU A 37 1.75 -9.73 2.31
C LEU A 37 1.51 -10.90 1.33
N GLU A 38 2.55 -11.40 0.67
CA GLU A 38 2.45 -12.57 -0.21
C GLU A 38 2.03 -13.84 0.54
N SER A 39 2.62 -14.08 1.72
CA SER A 39 2.30 -15.22 2.57
C SER A 39 0.84 -15.18 3.03
N ILE A 40 0.38 -14.02 3.53
CA ILE A 40 -1.01 -13.80 3.95
C ILE A 40 -1.97 -13.94 2.77
N THR A 41 -1.59 -13.40 1.61
CA THR A 41 -2.39 -13.54 0.38
C THR A 41 -2.59 -15.01 0.02
N SER A 42 -1.51 -15.78 0.07
CA SER A 42 -1.54 -17.24 -0.20
C SER A 42 -2.43 -17.96 0.81
N GLU A 43 -2.32 -17.62 2.10
CA GLU A 43 -3.16 -18.21 3.14
C GLU A 43 -4.65 -17.87 2.96
N ILE A 44 -4.99 -16.60 2.62
CA ILE A 44 -6.37 -16.20 2.35
C ILE A 44 -6.94 -17.00 1.18
N LYS A 45 -6.14 -17.23 0.13
CA LYS A 45 -6.56 -17.99 -1.06
C LYS A 45 -6.83 -19.47 -0.80
N THR A 46 -6.23 -20.06 0.25
CA THR A 46 -6.54 -21.46 0.63
C THR A 46 -7.92 -21.63 1.24
N SER A 47 -8.48 -20.59 1.84
CA SER A 47 -9.83 -20.59 2.46
C SER A 47 -10.42 -19.18 2.37
N LEU A 48 -11.11 -18.91 1.26
CA LEU A 48 -11.66 -17.62 0.93
C LEU A 48 -12.71 -17.15 1.95
N PRO A 49 -12.53 -15.95 2.54
CA PRO A 49 -13.56 -15.30 3.33
C PRO A 49 -14.64 -14.71 2.41
N ARG A 50 -15.68 -14.08 2.98
CA ARG A 50 -16.64 -13.29 2.19
C ARG A 50 -16.12 -11.90 1.83
N ALA A 51 -15.20 -11.37 2.60
CA ALA A 51 -14.52 -10.10 2.35
C ALA A 51 -13.18 -10.07 3.08
N VAL A 52 -12.25 -9.27 2.59
CA VAL A 52 -11.00 -8.94 3.26
C VAL A 52 -11.00 -7.46 3.59
N VAL A 53 -10.63 -7.11 4.82
CA VAL A 53 -10.38 -5.74 5.24
C VAL A 53 -8.88 -5.57 5.45
N ILE A 54 -8.29 -4.51 4.92
CA ILE A 54 -6.91 -4.13 5.25
C ILE A 54 -6.90 -2.80 5.98
N THR A 55 -6.07 -2.69 7.04
CA THR A 55 -5.93 -1.49 7.86
C THR A 55 -4.53 -1.36 8.44
N GLY A 56 -4.19 -0.21 9.00
CA GLY A 56 -2.95 0.01 9.73
C GLY A 56 -3.11 -0.18 11.24
N ALA A 57 -2.08 -0.62 11.95
CA ALA A 57 -2.06 -0.62 13.39
C ALA A 57 -1.86 0.81 13.93
N GLY A 58 -2.44 1.08 15.11
CA GLY A 58 -2.41 2.40 15.75
C GLY A 58 -3.46 3.35 15.15
N ASP A 59 -3.32 4.63 15.49
CA ASP A 59 -4.29 5.68 15.18
C ASP A 59 -3.75 6.77 14.22
N LYS A 60 -2.50 6.64 13.77
CA LYS A 60 -1.82 7.70 12.99
C LYS A 60 -1.77 7.43 11.49
N SER A 61 -1.65 6.18 11.11
CA SER A 61 -1.39 5.85 9.71
C SER A 61 -2.03 4.53 9.30
N PHE A 62 -2.64 4.55 8.14
CA PHE A 62 -2.93 3.35 7.38
C PHE A 62 -1.62 2.74 6.86
N SER A 63 -0.87 3.50 6.05
CA SER A 63 0.48 3.18 5.60
C SER A 63 1.16 4.40 4.97
N ALA A 64 2.44 4.60 5.27
CA ALA A 64 3.29 5.59 4.60
C ALA A 64 3.84 5.12 3.25
N GLY A 65 3.48 3.91 2.79
CA GLY A 65 3.97 3.32 1.55
C GLY A 65 5.31 2.64 1.71
N PHE A 66 6.21 2.79 0.74
CA PHE A 66 7.55 2.21 0.79
C PHE A 66 8.40 2.85 1.90
N ASP A 67 9.11 2.02 2.67
CA ASP A 67 10.05 2.49 3.69
C ASP A 67 11.31 3.07 3.02
N VAL A 68 11.33 4.39 2.85
CA VAL A 68 12.43 5.13 2.19
C VAL A 68 13.61 5.42 3.13
N HIS A 69 13.62 4.86 4.35
CA HIS A 69 14.71 5.08 5.29
C HIS A 69 16.03 4.51 4.75
N PRO A 70 17.18 5.20 4.90
CA PRO A 70 18.47 4.74 4.38
C PRO A 70 18.91 3.37 4.90
N ASP A 71 18.45 2.95 6.07
CA ASP A 71 18.74 1.62 6.64
C ASP A 71 17.98 0.48 5.95
N ASN A 72 16.98 0.80 5.12
CA ASN A 72 16.27 -0.21 4.35
C ASN A 72 17.19 -0.76 3.25
N PRO A 73 17.50 -2.08 3.23
CA PRO A 73 18.38 -2.67 2.22
C PRO A 73 17.89 -2.46 0.78
N MET A 74 16.58 -2.40 0.57
CA MET A 74 16.01 -2.13 -0.77
C MET A 74 16.36 -0.73 -1.24
N VAL A 75 16.32 0.29 -0.36
CA VAL A 75 16.71 1.67 -0.68
C VAL A 75 18.19 1.72 -1.07
N LYS A 76 19.06 1.05 -0.34
CA LYS A 76 20.48 0.98 -0.66
C LYS A 76 20.70 0.37 -2.04
N ARG A 77 20.05 -0.75 -2.36
CA ARG A 77 20.12 -1.40 -3.69
C ARG A 77 19.63 -0.46 -4.81
N LEU A 78 18.56 0.31 -4.56
CA LEU A 78 18.05 1.29 -5.52
C LEU A 78 19.04 2.44 -5.77
N ILE A 79 19.69 2.95 -4.71
CA ILE A 79 20.73 4.00 -4.82
C ILE A 79 21.95 3.47 -5.56
N ASP A 80 22.40 2.27 -5.24
CA ASP A 80 23.55 1.63 -5.90
C ASP A 80 23.26 1.42 -7.41
N ALA A 81 22.06 0.97 -7.77
CA ALA A 81 21.62 0.82 -9.16
C ALA A 81 21.61 2.16 -9.91
N ALA A 82 21.09 3.20 -9.29
CA ALA A 82 21.07 4.55 -9.88
C ALA A 82 22.49 5.11 -10.06
N SER A 83 23.36 4.91 -9.08
CA SER A 83 24.76 5.37 -9.12
C SER A 83 25.61 4.59 -10.13
N GLY A 84 25.33 3.29 -10.29
CA GLY A 84 26.01 2.41 -11.25
C GLY A 84 25.50 2.54 -12.69
N ASN A 85 24.46 3.33 -12.92
CA ASN A 85 23.74 3.44 -14.19
C ASN A 85 23.27 2.07 -14.74
N ASP A 86 22.93 1.15 -13.82
CA ASP A 86 22.36 -0.16 -14.12
C ASP A 86 20.91 -0.20 -13.60
N PRO A 87 19.90 -0.14 -14.48
CA PRO A 87 18.50 -0.11 -14.08
C PRO A 87 17.95 -1.49 -13.69
N GLU A 88 18.63 -2.59 -13.97
CA GLU A 88 18.07 -3.94 -13.77
C GLU A 88 17.75 -4.26 -12.30
N PRO A 89 18.62 -3.97 -11.30
CA PRO A 89 18.28 -4.21 -9.91
C PRO A 89 17.06 -3.38 -9.43
N ALA A 90 16.92 -2.15 -9.93
CA ALA A 90 15.75 -1.32 -9.61
C ALA A 90 14.47 -1.89 -10.23
N LYS A 91 14.50 -2.36 -11.47
CA LYS A 91 13.38 -3.01 -12.15
C LYS A 91 12.95 -4.29 -11.42
N GLU A 92 13.91 -5.08 -10.94
CA GLU A 92 13.63 -6.29 -10.17
C GLU A 92 12.87 -5.98 -8.87
N ILE A 93 13.35 -4.97 -8.11
CA ILE A 93 12.73 -4.54 -6.86
C ILE A 93 11.30 -4.03 -7.12
N ILE A 94 11.13 -3.10 -8.05
CA ILE A 94 9.82 -2.52 -8.39
C ILE A 94 8.87 -3.62 -8.89
N SER A 95 9.35 -4.54 -9.71
CA SER A 95 8.55 -5.65 -10.22
C SER A 95 8.14 -6.62 -9.11
N ALA A 96 9.00 -6.87 -8.11
CA ALA A 96 8.68 -7.70 -6.96
C ALA A 96 7.59 -7.04 -6.10
N ILE A 97 7.76 -5.76 -5.76
CA ILE A 97 6.76 -4.96 -5.04
C ILE A 97 5.41 -5.03 -5.77
N ARG A 98 5.43 -4.74 -7.08
CA ARG A 98 4.22 -4.74 -7.89
C ARG A 98 3.52 -6.10 -7.88
N ARG A 99 4.27 -7.21 -8.02
CA ARG A 99 3.69 -8.56 -7.97
C ARG A 99 3.03 -8.85 -6.62
N SER A 100 3.66 -8.48 -5.50
CA SER A 100 3.10 -8.68 -4.16
C SER A 100 1.76 -7.95 -4.00
N VAL A 101 1.70 -6.69 -4.42
CA VAL A 101 0.47 -5.88 -4.36
C VAL A 101 -0.58 -6.42 -5.34
N ASP A 102 -0.21 -6.75 -6.58
CA ASP A 102 -1.11 -7.33 -7.58
C ASP A 102 -1.72 -8.66 -7.09
N ALA A 103 -0.92 -9.52 -6.46
CA ALA A 103 -1.39 -10.77 -5.89
C ALA A 103 -2.43 -10.56 -4.79
N PHE A 104 -2.22 -9.56 -3.92
CA PHE A 104 -3.14 -9.23 -2.84
C PHE A 104 -4.45 -8.65 -3.37
N VAL A 105 -4.40 -7.64 -4.24
CA VAL A 105 -5.60 -6.99 -4.76
C VAL A 105 -6.38 -7.86 -5.76
N SER A 106 -5.78 -8.96 -6.23
CA SER A 106 -6.46 -9.95 -7.07
C SER A 106 -7.13 -11.09 -6.30
N ILE A 107 -7.22 -11.02 -4.97
CA ILE A 107 -8.00 -11.98 -4.17
C ILE A 107 -9.46 -11.90 -4.63
N PRO A 108 -10.11 -13.04 -5.01
CA PRO A 108 -11.42 -13.01 -5.68
C PRO A 108 -12.59 -12.85 -4.68
N VAL A 109 -12.48 -11.87 -3.77
CA VAL A 109 -13.53 -11.45 -2.84
C VAL A 109 -13.41 -9.95 -2.64
N PRO A 110 -14.46 -9.24 -2.21
CA PRO A 110 -14.40 -7.82 -1.93
C PRO A 110 -13.26 -7.44 -0.98
N LEU A 111 -12.45 -6.48 -1.39
CA LEU A 111 -11.32 -5.94 -0.65
C LEU A 111 -11.65 -4.53 -0.17
N ILE A 112 -11.56 -4.29 1.13
CA ILE A 112 -11.93 -3.04 1.76
C ILE A 112 -10.73 -2.43 2.44
N ALA A 113 -10.31 -1.23 2.04
CA ALA A 113 -9.32 -0.45 2.76
C ALA A 113 -10.02 0.32 3.90
N ALA A 114 -9.72 0.00 5.15
CA ALA A 114 -10.12 0.77 6.30
C ALA A 114 -8.99 1.73 6.69
N ILE A 115 -9.10 2.97 6.21
CA ILE A 115 -8.05 4.00 6.29
C ILE A 115 -8.20 4.73 7.62
N ASN A 116 -7.43 4.26 8.62
CA ASN A 116 -7.46 4.71 10.01
C ASN A 116 -6.54 5.92 10.31
N GLY A 117 -6.02 6.57 9.27
CA GLY A 117 -5.10 7.69 9.39
C GLY A 117 -4.48 8.04 8.04
N THR A 118 -3.20 8.42 8.01
CA THR A 118 -2.55 8.81 6.76
C THR A 118 -2.29 7.61 5.84
N ALA A 119 -2.61 7.75 4.55
CA ALA A 119 -2.27 6.84 3.46
C ALA A 119 -1.40 7.59 2.45
N TYR A 120 -0.07 7.37 2.46
CA TYR A 120 0.88 8.10 1.63
C TYR A 120 1.60 7.17 0.65
N GLY A 121 1.92 7.69 -0.53
CA GLY A 121 2.67 7.00 -1.56
C GLY A 121 2.06 5.64 -1.88
N GLY A 122 2.85 4.56 -1.82
CA GLY A 122 2.36 3.20 -2.02
C GLY A 122 1.21 2.79 -1.10
N GLY A 123 1.07 3.41 0.09
CA GLY A 123 -0.09 3.23 0.96
C GLY A 123 -1.37 3.81 0.36
N ALA A 124 -1.28 4.98 -0.28
CA ALA A 124 -2.38 5.57 -1.03
C ALA A 124 -2.72 4.71 -2.26
N GLU A 125 -1.69 4.21 -2.96
CA GLU A 125 -1.87 3.31 -4.10
C GLU A 125 -2.58 2.03 -3.71
N LEU A 126 -2.17 1.38 -2.61
CA LEU A 126 -2.82 0.18 -2.09
C LEU A 126 -4.29 0.44 -1.73
N ALA A 127 -4.56 1.57 -1.06
CA ALA A 127 -5.90 1.95 -0.65
C ALA A 127 -6.86 2.15 -1.83
N VAL A 128 -6.42 2.84 -2.90
CA VAL A 128 -7.27 3.05 -4.09
C VAL A 128 -7.43 1.80 -4.93
N ARG A 129 -6.54 0.83 -4.81
CA ARG A 129 -6.62 -0.48 -5.50
C ARG A 129 -7.55 -1.47 -4.83
N CYS A 130 -7.97 -1.24 -3.58
CA CYS A 130 -9.06 -1.99 -2.96
C CYS A 130 -10.40 -1.64 -3.65
N ASP A 131 -11.37 -2.56 -3.60
CA ASP A 131 -12.70 -2.34 -4.19
C ASP A 131 -13.45 -1.21 -3.48
N MET A 132 -13.32 -1.12 -2.15
CA MET A 132 -13.99 -0.13 -1.31
C MET A 132 -13.02 0.52 -0.34
N ARG A 133 -13.34 1.73 0.08
CA ARG A 133 -12.60 2.51 1.09
C ARG A 133 -13.57 3.01 2.14
N VAL A 134 -13.17 2.87 3.41
CA VAL A 134 -13.80 3.52 4.56
C VAL A 134 -12.70 4.35 5.22
N MET A 135 -12.95 5.60 5.49
CA MET A 135 -11.94 6.52 6.03
C MET A 135 -12.41 7.09 7.36
N GLU A 136 -11.49 7.18 8.31
CA GLU A 136 -11.69 8.03 9.49
C GLU A 136 -11.78 9.50 9.07
N PRO A 137 -12.56 10.34 9.78
CA PRO A 137 -12.76 11.75 9.40
C PRO A 137 -11.46 12.55 9.24
N ASP A 138 -10.46 12.28 10.07
CA ASP A 138 -9.15 12.95 10.04
C ASP A 138 -8.13 12.24 9.15
N ALA A 139 -8.51 11.15 8.49
CA ALA A 139 -7.62 10.44 7.57
C ALA A 139 -7.38 11.23 6.29
N VAL A 140 -6.21 11.05 5.69
CA VAL A 140 -5.83 11.68 4.44
C VAL A 140 -5.19 10.69 3.47
N ILE A 141 -5.44 10.88 2.19
CA ILE A 141 -4.77 10.19 1.08
C ILE A 141 -3.82 11.17 0.39
N CYS A 142 -2.61 10.73 0.03
CA CYS A 142 -1.64 11.56 -0.67
C CYS A 142 -0.73 10.70 -1.56
N PHE A 143 -0.76 10.93 -2.85
CA PHE A 143 0.21 10.35 -3.80
C PHE A 143 1.50 11.18 -3.72
N SER A 144 2.38 10.82 -2.80
CA SER A 144 3.54 11.64 -2.40
C SER A 144 4.81 11.37 -3.21
N GLU A 145 4.78 10.46 -4.17
CA GLU A 145 5.93 9.97 -4.94
C GLU A 145 6.66 11.09 -5.67
N THR A 146 5.94 12.03 -6.26
CA THR A 146 6.53 13.16 -7.01
C THR A 146 7.38 14.08 -6.14
N ARG A 147 7.14 14.14 -4.81
CA ARG A 147 8.02 14.88 -3.88
C ARG A 147 9.42 14.27 -3.77
N LEU A 148 9.55 13.00 -4.13
CA LEU A 148 10.81 12.26 -4.15
C LEU A 148 11.36 12.10 -5.57
N GLY A 149 10.76 12.75 -6.58
CA GLY A 149 11.11 12.58 -7.99
C GLY A 149 10.69 11.21 -8.57
N LEU A 150 9.76 10.54 -7.93
CA LEU A 150 9.24 9.23 -8.33
C LEU A 150 7.82 9.35 -8.90
N MET A 151 7.29 8.25 -9.39
CA MET A 151 5.89 8.10 -9.85
C MET A 151 5.24 6.94 -9.08
N PRO A 152 3.89 6.91 -8.97
CA PRO A 152 3.16 5.75 -8.48
C PRO A 152 3.51 4.49 -9.27
N ASP A 153 4.05 3.48 -8.59
CA ASP A 153 4.53 2.23 -9.21
C ASP A 153 3.85 0.96 -8.66
N TRP A 154 3.04 1.07 -7.58
CA TRP A 154 2.24 -0.05 -7.09
C TRP A 154 0.92 -0.24 -7.86
N GLY A 155 0.68 0.58 -8.89
CA GLY A 155 -0.48 0.50 -9.78
C GLY A 155 -1.67 1.36 -9.39
N GLY A 156 -1.52 2.15 -8.34
CA GLY A 156 -2.57 3.04 -7.88
C GLY A 156 -2.85 4.18 -8.86
N GLY A 157 -1.84 4.67 -9.57
CA GLY A 157 -2.02 5.74 -10.57
C GLY A 157 -3.02 5.37 -11.67
N THR A 158 -2.92 4.16 -12.21
CA THR A 158 -3.89 3.65 -13.22
C THR A 158 -5.27 3.50 -12.62
N THR A 159 -5.36 2.91 -11.42
CA THR A 159 -6.65 2.71 -10.72
C THR A 159 -7.30 4.05 -10.39
N LEU A 160 -6.53 5.01 -9.85
CA LEU A 160 -7.01 6.35 -9.55
C LEU A 160 -7.61 7.04 -10.79
N THR A 161 -6.90 6.93 -11.93
CA THR A 161 -7.40 7.48 -13.20
C THR A 161 -8.75 6.87 -13.60
N GLY A 162 -8.93 5.57 -13.38
CA GLY A 162 -10.21 4.90 -13.61
C GLY A 162 -11.32 5.34 -12.65
N LEU A 163 -10.98 5.68 -11.41
CA LEU A 163 -11.94 6.10 -10.38
C LEU A 163 -12.44 7.54 -10.57
N ILE A 164 -11.51 8.49 -10.83
CA ILE A 164 -11.83 9.93 -10.78
C ILE A 164 -11.56 10.68 -12.09
N GLY A 165 -11.13 9.97 -13.13
CA GLY A 165 -10.77 10.53 -14.42
C GLY A 165 -9.38 11.14 -14.47
N HIS A 166 -8.85 11.31 -15.70
CA HIS A 166 -7.46 11.69 -15.94
C HIS A 166 -7.05 13.02 -15.28
N SER A 167 -7.85 14.07 -15.45
CA SER A 167 -7.46 15.40 -14.97
C SER A 167 -7.35 15.49 -13.46
N ARG A 168 -8.29 14.88 -12.72
CA ARG A 168 -8.24 14.85 -11.25
C ARG A 168 -7.10 13.94 -10.74
N ALA A 169 -6.89 12.79 -11.39
CA ALA A 169 -5.78 11.92 -11.05
C ALA A 169 -4.43 12.61 -11.29
N ALA A 170 -4.26 13.31 -12.42
CA ALA A 170 -3.07 14.09 -12.71
C ALA A 170 -2.85 15.20 -11.67
N ASP A 171 -3.90 15.94 -11.28
CA ASP A 171 -3.81 16.92 -10.20
C ASP A 171 -3.25 16.29 -8.91
N LEU A 172 -3.84 15.21 -8.43
CA LEU A 172 -3.41 14.57 -7.19
C LEU A 172 -1.99 14.01 -7.24
N ILE A 173 -1.63 13.35 -8.35
CA ILE A 173 -0.32 12.73 -8.51
C ILE A 173 0.77 13.78 -8.71
N LEU A 174 0.56 14.78 -9.58
CA LEU A 174 1.61 15.74 -9.93
C LEU A 174 1.82 16.79 -8.84
N THR A 175 0.77 17.18 -8.12
CA THR A 175 0.89 18.16 -7.02
C THR A 175 1.25 17.52 -5.69
N ALA A 176 1.04 16.21 -5.55
CA ALA A 176 1.16 15.48 -4.30
C ALA A 176 0.40 16.15 -3.14
N ARG A 177 -0.75 16.79 -3.44
CA ARG A 177 -1.58 17.40 -2.40
C ARG A 177 -2.33 16.34 -1.59
N LYS A 178 -2.69 16.71 -0.38
CA LYS A 178 -3.50 15.86 0.49
C LYS A 178 -4.96 15.92 0.07
N VAL A 179 -5.64 14.79 0.15
CA VAL A 179 -7.07 14.61 -0.03
C VAL A 179 -7.66 14.22 1.31
N SER A 180 -8.57 15.02 1.85
CA SER A 180 -9.28 14.72 3.09
C SER A 180 -10.34 13.65 2.88
N ALA A 181 -10.89 13.10 3.98
CA ALA A 181 -12.00 12.15 3.91
C ALA A 181 -13.24 12.76 3.22
N ASP A 182 -13.55 14.02 3.52
CA ASP A 182 -14.69 14.74 2.91
C ASP A 182 -14.50 14.94 1.39
N GLU A 183 -13.27 15.23 0.93
CA GLU A 183 -13.00 15.38 -0.51
C GLU A 183 -12.99 14.01 -1.23
N ALA A 184 -12.60 12.95 -0.54
CA ALA A 184 -12.54 11.60 -1.10
C ALA A 184 -13.92 10.94 -1.23
N TYR A 185 -14.92 11.42 -0.48
CA TYR A 185 -16.31 10.96 -0.53
C TYR A 185 -17.02 11.52 -1.78
#